data_dfc581ce38d8d8d0afbdd2a4a19028df
#
_entry.id   dfc581ce38d8d8d0afbdd2a4a19028df
#
_cell.length_a   1.000
_cell.length_b   1.000
_cell.length_c   1.000
_cell.angle_alpha   90.00
_cell.angle_beta   90.00
_cell.angle_gamma   90.00
#
_symmetry.space_group_name_H-M   'P 1'
#
loop_
_entity.id
_entity.type
_entity.pdbx_description
1 polymer ?
#
loop_
_entity_poly.entity_id
_entity_poly.type
_entity_poly.pdbx_seq_one_letter_code
_entity_poly.pdbx_strand_id
1 'polypeptide(L)'
;KLNGRNNIYLSGYFGRDVFSIADSFENTYGNTVLNFRWNHLFSDKLFSNLSLIYSDYYYGLKLNFVEFNWNSGIQNFNVKYDFKHYLSNKFKLFYGLNSIYYKFNPGKIEPSSSTSGINPYKLIDKYAFENALYFDIEQKLSDRLQLSYGFRFSSFLRLGQDELNIYDNNQAVVFNQELQIYQKAEPTRTETFKRSHVIKTFNNLEPRLSLAYQLNNNTSIKISYNRLSQYLHLLSNTSSPTPLDVWAPSGKYIKPQLLDQVAVGYFKNFTNDMYSLEVESFYKTIKNRIDYIDGADLIANDAIEQVILNGKAKAYGLELLLRKNQGKLKGWLAYTLSKSQQQTPGRTSAELGINNGNWYYTPYDKTHDISVTGNYQLSDKWELNSNFLFQTGQPTTYPVGQYQYNGITIASFSDRNSSRLPAYHRLDISLNYTPKPHKKKGYQSYWVFSIYNVYNRKNANSITFRENRNTGANEAIRLSIFGAIPSVSYNFKF
;
A
#
# COMPACT_ATOMS: atom_id res chain seq x y z
N LYS A 1 -13.04 5.11 32.27
CA LYS A 1 -12.11 5.78 33.18
C LYS A 1 -12.15 5.07 34.51
N LEU A 2 -11.01 4.48 34.96
CA LEU A 2 -10.95 3.83 36.27
C LEU A 2 -10.75 4.86 37.39
N ASN A 3 -9.82 5.79 37.18
CA ASN A 3 -9.54 6.91 38.11
C ASN A 3 -8.84 8.05 37.35
N GLY A 4 -8.36 9.08 38.09
CA GLY A 4 -7.67 10.24 37.53
C GLY A 4 -6.39 9.89 36.72
N ARG A 5 -5.74 8.75 36.99
CA ARG A 5 -4.47 8.33 36.39
C ARG A 5 -4.59 7.14 35.43
N ASN A 6 -5.73 6.45 35.42
CA ASN A 6 -5.92 5.22 34.65
C ASN A 6 -7.16 5.30 33.76
N ASN A 7 -6.97 5.14 32.46
CA ASN A 7 -8.04 5.00 31.48
C ASN A 7 -7.86 3.70 30.71
N ILE A 8 -8.93 2.91 30.63
CA ILE A 8 -8.99 1.71 29.81
C ILE A 8 -9.94 1.97 28.66
N TYR A 9 -9.54 1.51 27.48
CA TYR A 9 -10.34 1.54 26.26
C TYR A 9 -10.36 0.13 25.68
N LEU A 10 -11.52 -0.32 25.31
CA LEU A 10 -11.73 -1.51 24.53
C LEU A 10 -12.39 -1.09 23.23
N SER A 11 -11.81 -1.46 22.10
CA SER A 11 -12.38 -1.20 20.78
C SER A 11 -12.28 -2.44 19.91
N GLY A 12 -13.29 -2.66 19.10
CA GLY A 12 -13.36 -3.72 18.11
C GLY A 12 -13.81 -3.17 16.78
N TYR A 13 -13.29 -3.75 15.71
CA TYR A 13 -13.75 -3.52 14.36
C TYR A 13 -13.93 -4.88 13.67
N PHE A 14 -15.07 -5.02 13.00
CA PHE A 14 -15.39 -6.18 12.19
C PHE A 14 -15.90 -5.66 10.85
N GLY A 15 -15.26 -6.04 9.78
CA GLY A 15 -15.65 -5.68 8.42
C GLY A 15 -15.61 -6.88 7.51
N ARG A 16 -16.60 -6.98 6.62
CA ARG A 16 -16.63 -7.95 5.54
C ARG A 16 -17.17 -7.26 4.30
N ASP A 17 -16.43 -7.34 3.21
CA ASP A 17 -16.85 -6.91 1.89
C ASP A 17 -16.96 -8.13 0.98
N VAL A 18 -18.02 -8.16 0.17
CA VAL A 18 -18.26 -9.21 -0.80
C VAL A 18 -18.54 -8.55 -2.15
N PHE A 19 -17.78 -8.95 -3.14
CA PHE A 19 -17.99 -8.55 -4.52
C PHE A 19 -18.25 -9.80 -5.35
N SER A 20 -19.40 -9.88 -5.99
CA SER A 20 -19.76 -11.01 -6.84
C SER A 20 -20.22 -10.56 -8.22
N ILE A 21 -19.98 -11.40 -9.23
CA ILE A 21 -20.45 -11.23 -10.60
C ILE A 21 -21.22 -12.48 -11.00
N ALA A 22 -22.54 -12.33 -11.17
CA ALA A 22 -23.45 -13.30 -11.80
C ALA A 22 -23.18 -14.76 -11.40
N ASP A 23 -23.16 -15.09 -10.13
CA ASP A 23 -22.95 -16.44 -9.57
C ASP A 23 -21.66 -17.16 -10.04
N SER A 24 -20.84 -16.52 -10.87
CA SER A 24 -19.64 -17.13 -11.44
C SER A 24 -18.40 -16.85 -10.59
N PHE A 25 -18.36 -15.67 -9.96
CA PHE A 25 -17.19 -15.16 -9.27
C PHE A 25 -17.64 -14.45 -7.99
N GLU A 26 -17.07 -14.83 -6.86
CA GLU A 26 -17.24 -14.14 -5.60
C GLU A 26 -15.87 -13.86 -4.97
N ASN A 27 -15.64 -12.61 -4.63
CA ASN A 27 -14.48 -12.15 -3.89
C ASN A 27 -14.93 -11.65 -2.52
N THR A 28 -14.32 -12.19 -1.46
CA THR A 28 -14.62 -11.83 -0.08
C THR A 28 -13.33 -11.39 0.60
N TYR A 29 -13.34 -10.26 1.28
CA TYR A 29 -12.26 -9.87 2.17
C TYR A 29 -12.82 -9.24 3.43
N GLY A 30 -12.06 -9.35 4.51
CA GLY A 30 -12.50 -8.80 5.77
C GLY A 30 -11.38 -8.67 6.80
N ASN A 31 -11.70 -7.90 7.81
CA ASN A 31 -10.82 -7.65 8.93
C ASN A 31 -11.58 -7.80 10.23
N THR A 32 -10.94 -8.45 11.19
CA THR A 32 -11.31 -8.43 12.60
C THR A 32 -10.16 -7.80 13.37
N VAL A 33 -10.43 -6.75 14.13
CA VAL A 33 -9.44 -6.12 15.00
C VAL A 33 -10.03 -5.95 16.39
N LEU A 34 -9.32 -6.44 17.40
CA LEU A 34 -9.61 -6.19 18.80
C LEU A 34 -8.44 -5.45 19.41
N ASN A 35 -8.71 -4.36 20.12
CA ASN A 35 -7.68 -3.55 20.74
C ASN A 35 -8.09 -3.22 22.18
N PHE A 36 -7.29 -3.71 23.13
CA PHE A 36 -7.31 -3.29 24.51
C PHE A 36 -6.19 -2.25 24.70
N ARG A 37 -6.54 -1.08 25.21
CA ARG A 37 -5.58 -0.01 25.52
C ARG A 37 -5.71 0.42 26.97
N TRP A 38 -4.58 0.43 27.67
CA TRP A 38 -4.45 0.99 28.99
C TRP A 38 -3.53 2.20 28.96
N ASN A 39 -4.10 3.38 29.25
CA ASN A 39 -3.36 4.61 29.41
C ASN A 39 -3.11 4.82 30.89
N HIS A 40 -1.84 4.97 31.26
CA HIS A 40 -1.44 5.23 32.63
C HIS A 40 -0.63 6.52 32.73
N LEU A 41 -0.99 7.35 33.70
CA LEU A 41 -0.32 8.60 34.05
C LEU A 41 0.54 8.35 35.29
N PHE A 42 1.85 8.14 35.10
CA PHE A 42 2.79 7.97 36.21
C PHE A 42 2.98 9.29 36.99
N SER A 43 3.06 10.40 36.26
CA SER A 43 3.15 11.75 36.79
C SER A 43 2.59 12.74 35.75
N ASP A 44 2.52 14.02 36.09
CA ASP A 44 2.10 15.09 35.16
C ASP A 44 3.02 15.21 33.92
N LYS A 45 4.20 14.59 33.98
CA LYS A 45 5.20 14.62 32.91
C LYS A 45 5.41 13.28 32.20
N LEU A 46 4.97 12.16 32.78
CA LEU A 46 5.21 10.82 32.23
C LEU A 46 3.91 10.06 32.00
N PHE A 47 3.63 9.81 30.73
CA PHE A 47 2.46 9.08 30.23
C PHE A 47 2.88 7.76 29.62
N SER A 48 2.04 6.75 29.73
CA SER A 48 2.21 5.51 29.00
C SER A 48 0.92 5.03 28.35
N ASN A 49 1.09 4.26 27.25
CA ASN A 49 0.04 3.55 26.55
C ASN A 49 0.45 2.11 26.33
N LEU A 50 -0.14 1.17 27.04
CA LEU A 50 -0.06 -0.24 26.71
C LEU A 50 -1.22 -0.58 25.77
N SER A 51 -0.91 -1.16 24.61
CA SER A 51 -1.89 -1.67 23.66
C SER A 51 -1.65 -3.16 23.41
N LEU A 52 -2.71 -3.96 23.56
CA LEU A 52 -2.76 -5.36 23.19
C LEU A 52 -3.72 -5.48 22.03
N ILE A 53 -3.21 -5.90 20.88
CA ILE A 53 -3.98 -5.88 19.64
C ILE A 53 -3.97 -7.29 19.05
N TYR A 54 -5.17 -7.78 18.74
CA TYR A 54 -5.37 -8.92 17.85
C TYR A 54 -5.93 -8.43 16.54
N SER A 55 -5.39 -8.94 15.43
CA SER A 55 -5.89 -8.65 14.09
C SER A 55 -5.91 -9.93 13.27
N ASP A 56 -7.01 -10.12 12.54
CA ASP A 56 -7.21 -11.19 11.57
C ASP A 56 -7.71 -10.58 10.25
N TYR A 57 -6.86 -10.60 9.24
CA TYR A 57 -7.20 -10.24 7.87
C TYR A 57 -7.37 -11.52 7.08
N TYR A 58 -8.52 -11.70 6.48
CA TYR A 58 -8.80 -12.82 5.61
C TYR A 58 -9.24 -12.35 4.23
N TYR A 59 -9.02 -13.23 3.29
CA TYR A 59 -9.24 -13.00 1.91
C TYR A 59 -9.68 -14.29 1.23
N GLY A 60 -10.78 -14.25 0.46
CA GLY A 60 -11.37 -15.41 -0.21
C GLY A 60 -11.74 -15.11 -1.66
N LEU A 61 -11.55 -16.11 -2.51
CA LEU A 61 -12.02 -16.13 -3.88
C LEU A 61 -12.80 -17.41 -4.10
N LYS A 62 -14.01 -17.30 -4.66
CA LYS A 62 -14.82 -18.41 -5.08
C LYS A 62 -15.09 -18.31 -6.58
N LEU A 63 -14.80 -19.39 -7.30
CA LEU A 63 -15.07 -19.55 -8.73
C LEU A 63 -16.06 -20.71 -8.91
N ASN A 64 -17.35 -20.40 -9.08
CA ASN A 64 -18.40 -21.40 -9.13
C ASN A 64 -18.33 -22.29 -10.37
N PHE A 65 -17.84 -21.76 -11.51
CA PHE A 65 -17.74 -22.50 -12.76
C PHE A 65 -16.67 -23.61 -12.78
N VAL A 66 -15.68 -23.54 -11.83
CA VAL A 66 -14.67 -24.58 -11.58
C VAL A 66 -14.80 -25.20 -10.20
N GLU A 67 -15.83 -24.78 -9.43
CA GLU A 67 -16.10 -25.25 -8.06
C GLU A 67 -14.89 -25.10 -7.12
N PHE A 68 -14.22 -23.95 -7.20
CA PHE A 68 -12.96 -23.62 -6.53
C PHE A 68 -13.18 -22.55 -5.46
N ASN A 69 -12.74 -22.83 -4.26
CA ASN A 69 -12.65 -21.88 -3.16
C ASN A 69 -11.20 -21.69 -2.75
N TRP A 70 -10.74 -20.44 -2.73
CA TRP A 70 -9.43 -20.04 -2.21
C TRP A 70 -9.61 -19.19 -0.95
N ASN A 71 -8.83 -19.49 0.08
CA ASN A 71 -8.80 -18.71 1.32
C ASN A 71 -7.35 -18.46 1.73
N SER A 72 -7.02 -17.19 2.01
CA SER A 72 -5.72 -16.77 2.53
C SER A 72 -5.90 -15.73 3.64
N GLY A 73 -4.84 -15.44 4.41
CA GLY A 73 -4.95 -14.44 5.46
C GLY A 73 -3.73 -14.28 6.33
N ILE A 74 -3.78 -13.28 7.19
CA ILE A 74 -2.74 -12.96 8.16
C ILE A 74 -3.37 -12.71 9.51
N GLN A 75 -2.94 -13.47 10.50
CA GLN A 75 -3.27 -13.22 11.91
C GLN A 75 -2.06 -12.63 12.62
N ASN A 76 -2.29 -11.65 13.48
CA ASN A 76 -1.23 -11.13 14.33
C ASN A 76 -1.69 -10.83 15.74
N PHE A 77 -0.75 -10.99 16.68
CA PHE A 77 -0.86 -10.57 18.06
C PHE A 77 0.22 -9.54 18.33
N ASN A 78 -0.16 -8.35 18.71
CA ASN A 78 0.74 -7.22 18.90
C ASN A 78 0.65 -6.68 20.33
N VAL A 79 1.80 -6.57 20.97
CA VAL A 79 2.00 -5.88 22.26
C VAL A 79 2.81 -4.64 21.97
N LYS A 80 2.23 -3.47 22.24
CA LYS A 80 2.89 -2.20 22.07
C LYS A 80 2.84 -1.40 23.37
N TYR A 81 3.99 -0.91 23.83
CA TYR A 81 4.08 -0.11 25.04
C TYR A 81 4.85 1.16 24.76
N ASP A 82 4.13 2.27 24.70
CA ASP A 82 4.62 3.60 24.37
C ASP A 82 4.73 4.46 25.63
N PHE A 83 5.79 5.23 25.73
CA PHE A 83 6.01 6.23 26.75
C PHE A 83 6.20 7.61 26.12
N LYS A 84 5.59 8.60 26.74
CA LYS A 84 5.75 10.01 26.41
C LYS A 84 6.16 10.76 27.68
N HIS A 85 7.36 11.35 27.64
CA HIS A 85 7.99 11.97 28.80
C HIS A 85 8.34 13.43 28.50
N TYR A 86 7.67 14.34 29.19
CA TYR A 86 7.90 15.78 29.12
C TYR A 86 8.94 16.18 30.16
N LEU A 87 10.22 16.17 29.78
CA LEU A 87 11.31 16.57 30.69
C LEU A 87 11.26 18.07 30.99
N SER A 88 10.95 18.88 29.98
CA SER A 88 10.73 20.33 30.10
C SER A 88 9.85 20.84 28.95
N ASN A 89 9.56 22.15 28.93
CA ASN A 89 8.85 22.77 27.79
C ASN A 89 9.65 22.73 26.48
N LYS A 90 10.96 22.48 26.55
CA LYS A 90 11.86 22.40 25.39
C LYS A 90 12.24 20.98 25.01
N PHE A 91 12.02 20.00 25.89
CA PHE A 91 12.49 18.64 25.73
C PHE A 91 11.37 17.62 25.97
N LYS A 92 11.08 16.79 24.95
CA LYS A 92 10.14 15.68 25.05
C LYS A 92 10.80 14.41 24.54
N LEU A 93 10.61 13.32 25.26
CA LEU A 93 11.07 11.99 24.88
C LEU A 93 9.87 11.11 24.53
N PHE A 94 10.03 10.32 23.48
CA PHE A 94 9.12 9.25 23.10
C PHE A 94 9.94 7.98 22.99
N TYR A 95 9.56 6.96 23.71
CA TYR A 95 10.24 5.68 23.68
C TYR A 95 9.27 4.55 23.94
N GLY A 96 9.62 3.38 23.50
CA GLY A 96 8.76 2.23 23.69
C GLY A 96 9.26 0.98 23.01
N LEU A 97 8.44 -0.03 23.13
CA LEU A 97 8.65 -1.33 22.50
C LEU A 97 7.41 -1.73 21.70
N ASN A 98 7.64 -2.51 20.66
CA ASN A 98 6.59 -3.14 19.88
C ASN A 98 7.01 -4.58 19.58
N SER A 99 6.13 -5.53 19.83
CA SER A 99 6.38 -6.96 19.64
C SER A 99 5.18 -7.58 18.96
N ILE A 100 5.39 -8.18 17.77
CA ILE A 100 4.32 -8.70 16.92
C ILE A 100 4.63 -10.14 16.55
N TYR A 101 3.73 -11.03 16.87
CA TYR A 101 3.73 -12.40 16.37
C TYR A 101 2.79 -12.53 15.20
N TYR A 102 3.28 -13.09 14.09
CA TYR A 102 2.52 -13.26 12.84
C TYR A 102 2.32 -14.74 12.54
N LYS A 103 1.11 -15.07 12.08
CA LYS A 103 0.80 -16.30 11.37
C LYS A 103 0.26 -15.94 9.99
N PHE A 104 0.91 -16.45 8.95
CA PHE A 104 0.48 -16.31 7.56
C PHE A 104 -0.13 -17.62 7.09
N ASN A 105 -1.34 -17.56 6.57
CA ASN A 105 -1.92 -18.58 5.73
C ASN A 105 -1.75 -18.12 4.27
N PRO A 106 -0.76 -18.63 3.51
CA PRO A 106 -0.51 -18.17 2.13
C PRO A 106 -1.66 -18.54 1.20
N GLY A 107 -2.38 -19.63 1.50
CA GLY A 107 -3.56 -20.04 0.76
C GLY A 107 -4.02 -21.45 1.09
N LYS A 108 -5.33 -21.65 0.96
CA LYS A 108 -6.00 -22.94 1.06
C LYS A 108 -6.99 -23.07 -0.08
N ILE A 109 -6.90 -24.16 -0.84
CA ILE A 109 -7.85 -24.54 -1.88
C ILE A 109 -8.80 -25.55 -1.31
N GLU A 110 -10.09 -25.34 -1.50
CA GLU A 110 -11.14 -26.30 -1.12
C GLU A 110 -12.14 -26.43 -2.27
N PRO A 111 -12.65 -27.68 -2.53
CA PRO A 111 -13.76 -27.84 -3.43
C PRO A 111 -15.01 -27.14 -2.87
N SER A 112 -15.81 -26.51 -3.73
CA SER A 112 -17.06 -25.87 -3.31
C SER A 112 -18.26 -26.84 -3.27
N SER A 113 -18.11 -28.04 -3.82
CA SER A 113 -19.12 -29.10 -3.81
C SER A 113 -18.47 -30.48 -3.71
N SER A 114 -19.26 -31.50 -3.40
CA SER A 114 -18.81 -32.90 -3.39
C SER A 114 -18.58 -33.48 -4.80
N THR A 115 -19.03 -32.78 -5.83
CA THR A 115 -18.89 -33.17 -7.25
C THR A 115 -17.71 -32.43 -7.91
N SER A 116 -17.05 -31.54 -7.19
CA SER A 116 -15.91 -30.80 -7.70
C SER A 116 -14.75 -31.72 -8.08
N GLY A 117 -14.13 -31.45 -9.24
CA GLY A 117 -12.89 -32.07 -9.65
C GLY A 117 -11.64 -31.51 -8.95
N ILE A 118 -11.79 -30.54 -8.04
CA ILE A 118 -10.71 -29.88 -7.33
C ILE A 118 -10.32 -30.69 -6.10
N ASN A 119 -9.02 -31.00 -5.97
CA ASN A 119 -8.49 -31.62 -4.77
C ASN A 119 -8.21 -30.54 -3.71
N PRO A 120 -8.56 -30.78 -2.43
CA PRO A 120 -8.18 -29.89 -1.34
C PRO A 120 -6.65 -29.77 -1.25
N TYR A 121 -6.19 -28.54 -1.14
CA TYR A 121 -4.74 -28.29 -1.01
C TYR A 121 -4.49 -27.10 -0.10
N LYS A 122 -3.54 -27.21 0.79
CA LYS A 122 -3.17 -26.15 1.72
C LYS A 122 -1.69 -25.83 1.62
N LEU A 123 -1.37 -24.59 1.28
CA LEU A 123 -0.03 -24.05 1.35
C LEU A 123 0.48 -24.00 2.80
N ILE A 124 1.78 -24.14 2.97
CA ILE A 124 2.39 -24.23 4.30
C ILE A 124 2.30 -22.90 5.05
N ASP A 125 1.70 -22.91 6.23
CA ASP A 125 1.63 -21.75 7.12
C ASP A 125 3.04 -21.24 7.44
N LYS A 126 3.19 -19.90 7.44
CA LYS A 126 4.47 -19.24 7.75
C LYS A 126 4.33 -18.44 9.04
N TYR A 127 5.40 -18.38 9.82
CA TYR A 127 5.40 -17.71 11.11
C TYR A 127 6.56 -16.73 11.22
N ALA A 128 6.34 -15.61 11.89
CA ALA A 128 7.37 -14.63 12.15
C ALA A 128 7.13 -13.91 13.48
N PHE A 129 8.22 -13.35 14.01
CA PHE A 129 8.19 -12.55 15.21
C PHE A 129 8.99 -11.26 14.97
N GLU A 130 8.35 -10.12 15.08
CA GLU A 130 8.97 -8.81 14.92
C GLU A 130 9.03 -8.11 16.27
N ASN A 131 10.22 -7.69 16.67
CA ASN A 131 10.45 -6.92 17.88
C ASN A 131 11.09 -5.60 17.51
N ALA A 132 10.70 -4.53 18.17
CA ALA A 132 11.33 -3.25 18.00
C ALA A 132 11.39 -2.45 19.28
N LEU A 133 12.51 -1.76 19.46
CA LEU A 133 12.71 -0.73 20.47
C LEU A 133 12.92 0.60 19.74
N TYR A 134 12.34 1.66 20.24
CA TYR A 134 12.50 2.99 19.63
C TYR A 134 12.64 4.06 20.69
N PHE A 135 13.35 5.09 20.28
CA PHE A 135 13.64 6.25 21.11
C PHE A 135 13.69 7.48 20.20
N ASP A 136 12.85 8.48 20.50
CA ASP A 136 12.76 9.73 19.75
C ASP A 136 12.80 10.92 20.72
N ILE A 137 13.45 11.99 20.31
CA ILE A 137 13.56 13.24 21.03
C ILE A 137 13.00 14.37 20.18
N GLU A 138 12.09 15.16 20.76
CA GLU A 138 11.72 16.47 20.24
C GLU A 138 12.35 17.54 21.10
N GLN A 139 13.18 18.39 20.47
CA GLN A 139 13.90 19.46 21.14
C GLN A 139 13.61 20.81 20.47
N LYS A 140 13.15 21.78 21.26
CA LYS A 140 13.12 23.19 20.85
C LYS A 140 14.48 23.81 21.13
N LEU A 141 15.26 24.02 20.09
CA LEU A 141 16.58 24.67 20.19
C LEU A 141 16.44 26.17 20.38
N SER A 142 15.41 26.77 19.76
CA SER A 142 15.00 28.17 19.94
C SER A 142 13.48 28.29 19.70
N ASP A 143 12.92 29.49 19.80
CA ASP A 143 11.52 29.74 19.46
C ASP A 143 11.22 29.51 17.97
N ARG A 144 12.25 29.52 17.13
CA ARG A 144 12.12 29.33 15.68
C ARG A 144 12.67 27.99 15.17
N LEU A 145 13.43 27.26 15.98
CA LEU A 145 14.12 26.06 15.55
C LEU A 145 13.73 24.87 16.42
N GLN A 146 13.12 23.87 15.80
CA GLN A 146 12.77 22.59 16.41
C GLN A 146 13.52 21.47 15.70
N LEU A 147 14.13 20.60 16.51
CA LEU A 147 14.80 19.39 16.08
C LEU A 147 14.05 18.17 16.62
N SER A 148 13.80 17.18 15.77
CA SER A 148 13.29 15.87 16.18
C SER A 148 14.25 14.81 15.64
N TYR A 149 14.75 13.93 16.51
CA TYR A 149 15.68 12.89 16.13
C TYR A 149 15.53 11.66 17.00
N GLY A 150 15.85 10.52 16.43
CA GLY A 150 15.72 9.26 17.12
C GLY A 150 16.04 8.08 16.24
N PHE A 151 15.77 6.91 16.75
CA PHE A 151 15.94 5.66 16.03
C PHE A 151 14.95 4.61 16.50
N ARG A 152 14.67 3.68 15.60
CA ARG A 152 14.03 2.40 15.89
C ARG A 152 15.03 1.30 15.57
N PHE A 153 15.26 0.39 16.49
CA PHE A 153 15.93 -0.87 16.24
C PHE A 153 14.88 -1.96 16.10
N SER A 154 14.83 -2.62 14.96
CA SER A 154 13.90 -3.71 14.68
C SER A 154 14.65 -5.01 14.46
N SER A 155 14.14 -6.09 15.06
CA SER A 155 14.61 -7.46 14.89
C SER A 155 13.46 -8.32 14.40
N PHE A 156 13.59 -8.87 13.20
CA PHE A 156 12.60 -9.74 12.58
C PHE A 156 13.13 -11.17 12.54
N LEU A 157 12.41 -12.08 13.17
CA LEU A 157 12.72 -13.49 13.26
C LEU A 157 11.77 -14.28 12.38
N ARG A 158 12.25 -14.87 11.30
CA ARG A 158 11.51 -15.85 10.52
C ARG A 158 11.53 -17.18 11.25
N LEU A 159 10.37 -17.63 11.71
CA LEU A 159 10.22 -18.85 12.51
C LEU A 159 10.05 -20.08 11.63
N GLY A 160 10.20 -21.26 12.24
CA GLY A 160 10.14 -22.54 11.59
C GLY A 160 8.80 -22.83 10.91
N GLN A 161 8.84 -23.67 9.90
CA GLN A 161 7.71 -24.18 9.13
C GLN A 161 7.92 -25.67 8.83
N ASP A 162 6.86 -26.37 8.45
CA ASP A 162 6.88 -27.81 8.27
C ASP A 162 7.79 -28.26 7.11
N GLU A 163 7.83 -27.48 6.03
CA GLU A 163 8.71 -27.74 4.89
C GLU A 163 9.39 -26.46 4.42
N LEU A 164 10.71 -26.50 4.25
CA LEU A 164 11.51 -25.44 3.68
C LEU A 164 12.44 -26.01 2.63
N ASN A 165 12.28 -25.61 1.39
CA ASN A 165 13.15 -25.98 0.30
C ASN A 165 14.54 -25.36 0.48
N ILE A 166 15.57 -26.18 0.25
CA ILE A 166 16.97 -25.77 0.26
C ILE A 166 17.50 -25.89 -1.17
N TYR A 167 18.10 -24.84 -1.64
CA TYR A 167 18.64 -24.74 -3.02
C TYR A 167 20.15 -24.63 -2.98
N ASP A 168 20.80 -25.09 -4.05
CA ASP A 168 22.24 -24.93 -4.22
C ASP A 168 22.62 -23.44 -4.19
N ASN A 169 23.74 -23.12 -3.56
CA ASN A 169 24.23 -21.76 -3.35
C ASN A 169 23.18 -20.77 -2.78
N ASN A 170 22.12 -21.26 -2.14
CA ASN A 170 20.95 -20.49 -1.68
C ASN A 170 20.26 -19.68 -2.82
N GLN A 171 20.28 -20.19 -4.03
CA GLN A 171 19.66 -19.58 -5.19
C GLN A 171 18.41 -20.35 -5.61
N ALA A 172 17.24 -19.86 -5.26
CA ALA A 172 15.96 -20.44 -5.66
C ALA A 172 15.57 -20.14 -7.12
N VAL A 173 16.27 -19.21 -7.76
CA VAL A 173 16.15 -18.86 -9.18
C VAL A 173 17.50 -19.04 -9.84
N VAL A 174 17.55 -19.72 -10.98
CA VAL A 174 18.74 -19.89 -11.83
C VAL A 174 18.57 -19.16 -13.16
N PHE A 175 19.68 -18.77 -13.78
CA PHE A 175 19.67 -18.15 -15.11
C PHE A 175 20.17 -19.15 -16.14
N ASN A 176 19.35 -19.44 -17.13
CA ASN A 176 19.71 -20.27 -18.25
C ASN A 176 20.40 -19.41 -19.31
N GLN A 177 21.69 -19.61 -19.50
CA GLN A 177 22.51 -18.82 -20.44
C GLN A 177 22.19 -19.08 -21.92
N GLU A 178 21.74 -20.29 -22.27
CA GLU A 178 21.39 -20.62 -23.66
C GLU A 178 20.07 -19.95 -24.07
N LEU A 179 19.06 -20.00 -23.18
CA LEU A 179 17.74 -19.42 -23.42
C LEU A 179 17.64 -17.94 -22.99
N GLN A 180 18.64 -17.42 -22.28
CA GLN A 180 18.69 -16.05 -21.77
C GLN A 180 17.46 -15.71 -20.86
N ILE A 181 17.00 -16.69 -20.08
CA ILE A 181 15.83 -16.55 -19.20
C ILE A 181 16.16 -17.00 -17.78
N TYR A 182 15.41 -16.45 -16.82
CA TYR A 182 15.38 -16.96 -15.46
C TYR A 182 14.44 -18.15 -15.36
N GLN A 183 14.84 -19.16 -14.61
CA GLN A 183 14.09 -20.40 -14.37
C GLN A 183 14.05 -20.73 -12.88
N LYS A 184 13.07 -21.54 -12.48
CA LYS A 184 12.99 -22.12 -11.13
C LYS A 184 14.18 -23.06 -10.92
N ALA A 185 14.83 -22.94 -9.76
CA ALA A 185 15.86 -23.91 -9.36
C ALA A 185 15.20 -25.14 -8.73
N GLU A 186 15.73 -26.33 -8.98
CA GLU A 186 15.30 -27.52 -8.27
C GLU A 186 15.85 -27.52 -6.84
N PRO A 187 15.03 -27.83 -5.81
CA PRO A 187 15.51 -27.95 -4.45
C PRO A 187 16.45 -29.15 -4.31
N THR A 188 17.57 -28.97 -3.64
CA THR A 188 18.51 -30.06 -3.34
C THR A 188 17.99 -30.95 -2.21
N ARG A 189 17.23 -30.39 -1.27
CA ARG A 189 16.55 -31.09 -0.19
C ARG A 189 15.45 -30.21 0.43
N THR A 190 14.59 -30.82 1.19
CA THR A 190 13.59 -30.15 2.03
C THR A 190 13.93 -30.38 3.51
N GLU A 191 13.85 -29.34 4.31
CA GLU A 191 14.10 -29.38 5.76
C GLU A 191 12.85 -28.99 6.53
N THR A 192 12.59 -29.67 7.63
CA THR A 192 11.49 -29.39 8.55
C THR A 192 12.01 -28.71 9.79
N PHE A 193 11.39 -27.61 10.19
CA PHE A 193 11.76 -26.85 11.37
C PHE A 193 10.60 -26.72 12.35
N LYS A 194 10.86 -27.00 13.62
CA LYS A 194 9.88 -26.73 14.68
C LYS A 194 9.53 -25.25 14.67
N ARG A 195 8.27 -24.92 14.99
CA ARG A 195 7.76 -23.54 14.97
C ARG A 195 8.56 -22.56 15.85
N SER A 196 9.20 -23.04 16.93
CA SER A 196 10.07 -22.24 17.79
C SER A 196 11.48 -22.02 17.23
N HIS A 197 11.88 -22.74 16.17
CA HIS A 197 13.20 -22.59 15.55
C HIS A 197 13.26 -21.29 14.74
N VAL A 198 14.38 -20.57 14.80
CA VAL A 198 14.60 -19.37 14.02
C VAL A 198 15.37 -19.72 12.75
N ILE A 199 14.69 -19.67 11.60
CA ILE A 199 15.28 -19.94 10.28
C ILE A 199 16.20 -18.78 9.84
N LYS A 200 15.77 -17.55 10.08
CA LYS A 200 16.51 -16.34 9.67
C LYS A 200 16.18 -15.15 10.57
N THR A 201 17.22 -14.37 10.87
CA THR A 201 17.11 -13.13 11.64
C THR A 201 17.54 -11.95 10.77
N PHE A 202 16.80 -10.85 10.87
CA PHE A 202 17.17 -9.56 10.29
C PHE A 202 17.12 -8.51 11.38
N ASN A 203 18.23 -7.77 11.54
CA ASN A 203 18.36 -6.68 12.50
C ASN A 203 18.61 -5.38 11.73
N ASN A 204 17.78 -4.37 11.95
CA ASN A 204 17.88 -3.10 11.23
C ASN A 204 17.82 -1.93 12.22
N LEU A 205 18.68 -0.96 11.99
CA LEU A 205 18.62 0.34 12.64
C LEU A 205 17.94 1.34 11.70
N GLU A 206 16.91 1.97 12.19
CA GLU A 206 16.04 2.88 11.45
C GLU A 206 16.13 4.30 12.05
N PRO A 207 17.22 5.06 11.74
CA PRO A 207 17.39 6.43 12.20
C PRO A 207 16.36 7.36 11.53
N ARG A 208 15.97 8.38 12.27
CA ARG A 208 15.10 9.45 11.80
C ARG A 208 15.57 10.80 12.33
N LEU A 209 15.49 11.81 11.47
CA LEU A 209 15.89 13.17 11.77
C LEU A 209 14.92 14.13 11.09
N SER A 210 14.45 15.14 11.79
CA SER A 210 13.64 16.22 11.22
C SER A 210 14.03 17.55 11.86
N LEU A 211 14.28 18.53 11.02
CA LEU A 211 14.56 19.91 11.38
C LEU A 211 13.43 20.80 10.86
N ALA A 212 12.79 21.57 11.73
CA ALA A 212 11.81 22.58 11.36
C ALA A 212 12.32 23.96 11.78
N TYR A 213 12.44 24.85 10.79
CA TYR A 213 12.88 26.24 11.00
C TYR A 213 11.77 27.21 10.58
N GLN A 214 11.35 28.04 11.53
CA GLN A 214 10.35 29.08 11.29
C GLN A 214 11.06 30.38 10.87
N LEU A 215 10.96 30.70 9.57
CA LEU A 215 11.54 31.90 8.99
C LEU A 215 10.90 33.18 9.56
N ASN A 216 9.57 33.15 9.67
CA ASN A 216 8.73 34.18 10.28
C ASN A 216 7.41 33.53 10.75
N ASN A 217 6.48 34.35 11.29
CA ASN A 217 5.23 33.83 11.87
C ASN A 217 4.37 33.02 10.89
N ASN A 218 4.55 33.23 9.60
CA ASN A 218 3.70 32.64 8.55
C ASN A 218 4.47 31.72 7.60
N THR A 219 5.77 31.52 7.82
CA THR A 219 6.61 30.74 6.88
C THR A 219 7.55 29.82 7.63
N SER A 220 7.62 28.57 7.22
CA SER A 220 8.57 27.59 7.77
C SER A 220 9.16 26.70 6.68
N ILE A 221 10.35 26.18 6.96
CA ILE A 221 11.05 25.16 6.17
C ILE A 221 11.21 23.93 7.05
N LYS A 222 11.01 22.74 6.46
CA LYS A 222 11.29 21.47 7.13
C LYS A 222 12.22 20.64 6.27
N ILE A 223 13.15 19.94 6.92
CA ILE A 223 14.04 18.96 6.28
C ILE A 223 13.93 17.69 7.08
N SER A 224 13.80 16.55 6.43
CA SER A 224 13.74 15.27 7.12
C SER A 224 14.52 14.18 6.42
N TYR A 225 15.03 13.24 7.21
CA TYR A 225 15.59 11.97 6.78
C TYR A 225 14.95 10.86 7.59
N ASN A 226 14.58 9.77 6.90
CA ASN A 226 14.02 8.56 7.53
C ASN A 226 14.58 7.33 6.85
N ARG A 227 14.96 6.31 7.66
CA ARG A 227 15.16 4.94 7.22
C ARG A 227 14.05 4.07 7.76
N LEU A 228 13.51 3.18 6.92
CA LEU A 228 12.43 2.25 7.25
C LEU A 228 12.76 0.87 6.71
N SER A 229 12.33 -0.16 7.46
CA SER A 229 12.43 -1.57 7.06
C SER A 229 11.04 -2.15 6.86
N GLN A 230 10.86 -2.92 5.78
CA GLN A 230 9.63 -3.64 5.50
C GLN A 230 9.91 -5.14 5.45
N TYR A 231 9.25 -5.90 6.33
CA TYR A 231 9.41 -7.34 6.48
C TYR A 231 8.27 -8.16 5.89
N LEU A 232 7.13 -7.54 5.63
CA LEU A 232 5.95 -8.17 5.03
C LEU A 232 5.78 -7.65 3.60
N HIS A 233 5.60 -8.56 2.67
CA HIS A 233 5.51 -8.26 1.24
C HIS A 233 4.19 -8.75 0.68
N LEU A 234 3.44 -7.88 0.03
CA LEU A 234 2.36 -8.27 -0.85
C LEU A 234 2.96 -8.55 -2.22
N LEU A 235 2.95 -9.81 -2.62
CA LEU A 235 3.50 -10.28 -3.88
C LEU A 235 2.37 -10.28 -4.92
N SER A 236 2.50 -9.43 -5.92
CA SER A 236 1.54 -9.26 -7.00
C SER A 236 2.27 -9.04 -8.31
N ASN A 237 1.85 -9.72 -9.37
CA ASN A 237 2.33 -9.50 -10.72
C ASN A 237 1.38 -8.62 -11.56
N THR A 238 0.35 -8.06 -10.92
CA THR A 238 -0.65 -7.18 -11.53
C THR A 238 -0.42 -5.72 -11.15
N SER A 239 -0.95 -4.79 -11.94
CA SER A 239 -0.89 -3.35 -11.67
C SER A 239 -1.85 -2.90 -10.56
N SER A 240 -2.84 -3.72 -10.22
CA SER A 240 -3.77 -3.50 -9.12
C SER A 240 -3.78 -4.72 -8.22
N PRO A 241 -3.78 -4.55 -6.88
CA PRO A 241 -3.92 -5.66 -5.96
C PRO A 241 -5.14 -6.51 -6.30
N THR A 242 -4.93 -7.81 -6.32
CA THR A 242 -5.96 -8.79 -6.61
C THR A 242 -6.16 -9.70 -5.42
N PRO A 243 -7.27 -10.40 -5.39
CA PRO A 243 -7.56 -11.41 -4.39
C PRO A 243 -6.57 -12.56 -4.32
N LEU A 244 -5.83 -12.76 -5.35
CA LEU A 244 -4.86 -13.84 -5.49
C LEU A 244 -3.44 -13.42 -5.12
N ASP A 245 -3.26 -12.17 -4.71
CA ASP A 245 -1.96 -11.67 -4.24
C ASP A 245 -1.56 -12.38 -2.95
N VAL A 246 -0.28 -12.73 -2.85
CA VAL A 246 0.26 -13.54 -1.77
C VAL A 246 1.01 -12.69 -0.77
N TRP A 247 0.63 -12.77 0.50
CA TRP A 247 1.41 -12.20 1.58
C TRP A 247 2.56 -13.12 1.97
N ALA A 248 3.78 -12.63 1.87
CA ALA A 248 4.97 -13.36 2.24
C ALA A 248 5.82 -12.58 3.25
N PRO A 249 6.28 -13.21 4.36
CA PRO A 249 7.26 -12.63 5.26
C PRO A 249 8.66 -12.70 4.67
N SER A 250 9.53 -11.77 5.06
CA SER A 250 10.97 -11.91 4.86
C SER A 250 11.50 -13.23 5.45
N GLY A 251 12.51 -13.80 4.83
CA GLY A 251 13.02 -15.12 5.22
C GLY A 251 14.33 -15.46 4.54
N LYS A 252 14.62 -16.75 4.43
CA LYS A 252 15.90 -17.23 3.85
C LYS A 252 16.16 -16.67 2.44
N TYR A 253 15.12 -16.58 1.62
CA TYR A 253 15.20 -16.17 0.20
C TYR A 253 14.61 -14.80 -0.08
N ILE A 254 13.75 -14.27 0.80
CA ILE A 254 13.09 -12.98 0.67
C ILE A 254 13.72 -11.99 1.66
N LYS A 255 14.51 -11.06 1.15
CA LYS A 255 15.16 -10.04 1.99
C LYS A 255 14.17 -8.92 2.35
N PRO A 256 14.30 -8.29 3.55
CA PRO A 256 13.52 -7.11 3.87
C PRO A 256 13.86 -5.96 2.91
N GLN A 257 12.85 -5.20 2.51
CA GLN A 257 13.07 -3.97 1.78
C GLN A 257 13.51 -2.87 2.77
N LEU A 258 14.53 -2.13 2.37
CA LEU A 258 15.09 -1.02 3.15
C LEU A 258 14.92 0.27 2.35
N LEU A 259 14.19 1.21 2.92
CA LEU A 259 13.93 2.53 2.33
C LEU A 259 14.75 3.58 3.07
N ASP A 260 15.45 4.43 2.31
CA ASP A 260 16.01 5.70 2.74
C ASP A 260 15.28 6.85 2.05
N GLN A 261 14.81 7.83 2.81
CA GLN A 261 14.10 8.99 2.29
C GLN A 261 14.69 10.29 2.84
N VAL A 262 14.91 11.26 1.96
CA VAL A 262 15.14 12.67 2.29
C VAL A 262 13.98 13.49 1.74
N ALA A 263 13.48 14.44 2.52
CA ALA A 263 12.46 15.39 2.07
C ALA A 263 12.76 16.81 2.57
N VAL A 264 12.38 17.79 1.76
CA VAL A 264 12.47 19.23 2.05
C VAL A 264 11.14 19.86 1.75
N GLY A 265 10.56 20.57 2.72
CA GLY A 265 9.27 21.24 2.59
C GLY A 265 9.34 22.73 2.90
N TYR A 266 8.64 23.53 2.14
CA TYR A 266 8.39 24.96 2.35
C TYR A 266 6.91 25.18 2.58
N PHE A 267 6.55 25.85 3.67
CA PHE A 267 5.17 26.07 4.11
C PHE A 267 4.97 27.55 4.35
N LYS A 268 3.90 28.11 3.76
CA LYS A 268 3.59 29.55 3.90
C LYS A 268 2.10 29.80 3.99
N ASN A 269 1.69 30.57 4.98
CA ASN A 269 0.35 31.14 5.10
C ASN A 269 0.37 32.61 4.61
N PHE A 270 -0.67 32.99 3.87
CA PHE A 270 -0.82 34.35 3.32
C PHE A 270 -2.11 34.99 3.84
N THR A 271 -2.10 36.32 3.93
CA THR A 271 -3.30 37.14 4.12
C THR A 271 -4.20 36.60 5.25
N ASN A 272 -3.71 36.62 6.48
CA ASN A 272 -4.44 36.16 7.67
C ASN A 272 -4.99 34.72 7.53
N ASP A 273 -4.17 33.79 7.03
CA ASP A 273 -4.49 32.37 6.79
C ASP A 273 -5.60 32.16 5.73
N MET A 274 -5.92 33.16 4.89
CA MET A 274 -6.85 33.00 3.79
C MET A 274 -6.32 31.97 2.77
N TYR A 275 -5.03 32.00 2.49
CA TYR A 275 -4.36 31.05 1.60
C TYR A 275 -3.22 30.36 2.33
N SER A 276 -2.98 29.08 2.03
CA SER A 276 -1.78 28.36 2.44
C SER A 276 -1.15 27.67 1.24
N LEU A 277 0.17 27.71 1.20
CA LEU A 277 1.02 27.04 0.21
C LEU A 277 1.95 26.07 0.90
N GLU A 278 1.96 24.83 0.44
CA GLU A 278 2.89 23.79 0.84
C GLU A 278 3.62 23.32 -0.43
N VAL A 279 4.94 23.29 -0.41
CA VAL A 279 5.77 22.78 -1.51
C VAL A 279 6.76 21.81 -0.88
N GLU A 280 6.71 20.55 -1.28
CA GLU A 280 7.60 19.52 -0.76
C GLU A 280 8.32 18.81 -1.90
N SER A 281 9.60 18.53 -1.72
CA SER A 281 10.39 17.69 -2.61
C SER A 281 10.93 16.51 -1.83
N PHE A 282 10.91 15.33 -2.44
CA PHE A 282 11.41 14.12 -1.81
C PHE A 282 12.27 13.30 -2.77
N TYR A 283 13.18 12.53 -2.18
CA TYR A 283 13.96 11.52 -2.85
C TYR A 283 14.00 10.25 -2.00
N LYS A 284 13.61 9.11 -2.58
CA LYS A 284 13.54 7.80 -1.92
C LYS A 284 14.40 6.80 -2.68
N THR A 285 15.13 5.98 -1.94
CA THR A 285 15.81 4.79 -2.48
C THR A 285 15.35 3.56 -1.73
N ILE A 286 15.14 2.46 -2.43
CA ILE A 286 14.71 1.19 -1.84
C ILE A 286 15.69 0.11 -2.28
N LYS A 287 16.27 -0.60 -1.30
CA LYS A 287 17.07 -1.81 -1.50
C LYS A 287 16.21 -3.05 -1.36
N ASN A 288 16.61 -4.13 -2.02
CA ASN A 288 15.92 -5.43 -2.01
C ASN A 288 14.46 -5.32 -2.51
N ARG A 289 14.20 -4.45 -3.48
CA ARG A 289 12.89 -4.39 -4.14
C ARG A 289 12.61 -5.73 -4.80
N ILE A 290 11.44 -6.30 -4.52
CA ILE A 290 11.02 -7.56 -5.12
C ILE A 290 10.54 -7.32 -6.54
N ASP A 291 10.97 -8.19 -7.43
CA ASP A 291 10.51 -8.33 -8.79
C ASP A 291 10.37 -9.84 -9.10
N TYR A 292 9.93 -10.19 -10.29
CA TYR A 292 9.58 -11.55 -10.68
C TYR A 292 10.31 -11.94 -11.96
N ILE A 293 10.57 -13.24 -12.10
CA ILE A 293 10.95 -13.80 -13.40
C ILE A 293 9.81 -13.64 -14.41
N ASP A 294 10.09 -13.70 -15.69
CA ASP A 294 9.03 -13.69 -16.70
C ASP A 294 8.22 -14.99 -16.61
N GLY A 295 6.89 -14.87 -16.77
CA GLY A 295 5.97 -15.99 -16.59
C GLY A 295 5.83 -16.47 -15.15
N ALA A 296 6.18 -15.65 -14.15
CA ALA A 296 6.04 -16.00 -12.74
C ALA A 296 4.59 -16.35 -12.39
N ASP A 297 4.38 -17.56 -11.87
CA ASP A 297 3.13 -17.99 -11.29
C ASP A 297 3.17 -17.74 -9.77
N LEU A 298 2.31 -16.85 -9.28
CA LEU A 298 2.22 -16.50 -7.87
C LEU A 298 1.03 -17.19 -7.18
N ILE A 299 0.08 -17.74 -7.96
CA ILE A 299 -1.15 -18.33 -7.42
C ILE A 299 -0.85 -19.76 -6.99
N ALA A 300 -1.26 -20.11 -5.76
CA ALA A 300 -1.09 -21.45 -5.21
C ALA A 300 0.36 -21.99 -5.32
N ASN A 301 1.34 -21.10 -5.22
CA ASN A 301 2.75 -21.45 -5.37
C ASN A 301 3.38 -21.73 -4.01
N ASP A 302 3.76 -22.98 -3.76
CA ASP A 302 4.43 -23.42 -2.52
C ASP A 302 5.83 -22.82 -2.36
N ALA A 303 6.52 -22.66 -3.48
CA ALA A 303 7.91 -22.22 -3.54
C ALA A 303 8.01 -20.85 -4.20
N ILE A 304 7.31 -19.86 -3.63
CA ILE A 304 7.25 -18.49 -4.16
C ILE A 304 8.65 -17.88 -4.37
N GLU A 305 9.64 -18.32 -3.61
CA GLU A 305 11.03 -17.91 -3.74
C GLU A 305 11.66 -18.28 -5.09
N GLN A 306 11.13 -19.30 -5.79
CA GLN A 306 11.62 -19.73 -7.10
C GLN A 306 11.24 -18.79 -8.26
N VAL A 307 10.39 -17.80 -7.99
CA VAL A 307 9.91 -16.85 -9.00
C VAL A 307 10.23 -15.39 -8.65
N ILE A 308 10.96 -15.16 -7.55
CA ILE A 308 11.29 -13.81 -7.05
C ILE A 308 12.74 -13.47 -7.35
N LEU A 309 12.94 -12.22 -7.80
CA LEU A 309 14.23 -11.56 -7.95
C LEU A 309 14.31 -10.37 -6.99
N ASN A 310 15.54 -10.04 -6.56
CA ASN A 310 15.79 -8.89 -5.70
C ASN A 310 16.47 -7.77 -6.50
N GLY A 311 15.82 -6.66 -6.60
CA GLY A 311 16.32 -5.46 -7.27
C GLY A 311 16.44 -4.26 -6.31
N LYS A 312 16.37 -3.09 -6.88
CA LYS A 312 16.34 -1.80 -6.18
C LYS A 312 15.32 -0.88 -6.83
N ALA A 313 14.86 0.14 -6.09
CA ALA A 313 13.96 1.15 -6.63
C ALA A 313 14.35 2.55 -6.16
N LYS A 314 13.87 3.55 -6.87
CA LYS A 314 13.96 4.96 -6.52
C LYS A 314 12.66 5.66 -6.87
N ALA A 315 12.29 6.63 -6.04
CA ALA A 315 11.18 7.53 -6.33
C ALA A 315 11.55 8.95 -5.89
N TYR A 316 11.19 9.93 -6.71
CA TYR A 316 11.44 11.33 -6.40
C TYR A 316 10.36 12.21 -7.03
N GLY A 317 10.15 13.37 -6.44
CA GLY A 317 9.11 14.24 -6.91
C GLY A 317 9.03 15.57 -6.20
N LEU A 318 8.11 16.38 -6.72
CA LEU A 318 7.68 17.67 -6.18
C LEU A 318 6.18 17.61 -5.94
N GLU A 319 5.77 17.96 -4.74
CA GLU A 319 4.38 18.05 -4.32
C GLU A 319 4.04 19.51 -4.02
N LEU A 320 2.92 19.98 -4.54
CA LEU A 320 2.41 21.32 -4.32
C LEU A 320 0.98 21.23 -3.83
N LEU A 321 0.67 21.92 -2.73
CA LEU A 321 -0.67 22.07 -2.23
C LEU A 321 -0.97 23.56 -1.97
N LEU A 322 -1.90 24.10 -2.72
CA LEU A 322 -2.43 25.45 -2.55
C LEU A 322 -3.85 25.35 -2.01
N ARG A 323 -4.11 25.93 -0.84
CA ARG A 323 -5.46 25.98 -0.24
C ARG A 323 -5.98 27.41 -0.15
N LYS A 324 -7.28 27.55 -0.34
CA LYS A 324 -8.04 28.74 -0.01
C LYS A 324 -9.04 28.39 1.09
N ASN A 325 -8.83 28.95 2.29
CA ASN A 325 -9.53 28.52 3.51
C ASN A 325 -10.76 29.40 3.83
N GLN A 326 -10.86 30.63 3.27
CA GLN A 326 -11.86 31.62 3.65
C GLN A 326 -12.58 32.19 2.42
N GLY A 327 -13.76 32.78 2.68
CA GLY A 327 -14.63 33.40 1.68
C GLY A 327 -15.71 32.44 1.14
N LYS A 328 -16.47 32.90 0.14
CA LYS A 328 -17.54 32.10 -0.49
C LYS A 328 -16.99 30.92 -1.28
N LEU A 329 -15.83 31.09 -1.90
CA LEU A 329 -15.09 30.01 -2.55
C LEU A 329 -13.99 29.52 -1.61
N LYS A 330 -14.00 28.24 -1.29
CA LYS A 330 -12.97 27.50 -0.53
C LYS A 330 -12.53 26.29 -1.34
N GLY A 331 -11.36 25.76 -1.05
CA GLY A 331 -10.90 24.57 -1.74
C GLY A 331 -9.39 24.46 -1.80
N TRP A 332 -8.91 23.52 -2.59
CA TRP A 332 -7.48 23.31 -2.79
C TRP A 332 -7.16 22.80 -4.18
N LEU A 333 -5.94 23.07 -4.58
CA LEU A 333 -5.27 22.45 -5.71
C LEU A 333 -4.07 21.68 -5.17
N ALA A 334 -4.07 20.37 -5.38
CA ALA A 334 -2.92 19.52 -5.13
C ALA A 334 -2.33 19.07 -6.47
N TYR A 335 -1.01 19.15 -6.59
CA TYR A 335 -0.29 18.69 -7.77
C TYR A 335 0.96 17.95 -7.34
N THR A 336 1.14 16.74 -7.86
CA THR A 336 2.35 15.95 -7.70
C THR A 336 2.98 15.69 -9.05
N LEU A 337 4.25 16.07 -9.18
CA LEU A 337 5.14 15.65 -10.26
C LEU A 337 6.10 14.63 -9.70
N SER A 338 6.01 13.38 -10.12
CA SER A 338 6.86 12.32 -9.56
C SER A 338 7.31 11.30 -10.60
N LYS A 339 8.37 10.58 -10.25
CA LYS A 339 8.87 9.45 -11.01
C LYS A 339 9.23 8.31 -10.06
N SER A 340 8.69 7.13 -10.33
CA SER A 340 8.98 5.91 -9.59
C SER A 340 9.52 4.84 -10.53
N GLN A 341 10.73 4.37 -10.28
CA GLN A 341 11.43 3.40 -11.11
C GLN A 341 12.03 2.28 -10.26
N GLN A 342 12.17 1.12 -10.88
CA GLN A 342 12.88 -0.02 -10.30
C GLN A 342 13.88 -0.58 -11.31
N GLN A 343 14.85 -1.34 -10.80
CA GLN A 343 15.89 -1.99 -11.57
C GLN A 343 16.19 -3.35 -10.94
N THR A 344 16.16 -4.37 -11.74
CA THR A 344 16.54 -5.74 -11.37
C THR A 344 17.68 -6.18 -12.25
N PRO A 345 18.95 -5.81 -11.89
CA PRO A 345 20.12 -6.17 -12.66
C PRO A 345 20.41 -7.66 -12.53
N GLY A 346 21.19 -8.19 -13.45
CA GLY A 346 21.76 -9.52 -13.32
C GLY A 346 22.60 -9.65 -12.04
N ARG A 347 22.62 -10.83 -11.44
CA ARG A 347 23.41 -11.14 -10.23
C ARG A 347 24.90 -11.34 -10.56
N THR A 348 25.17 -11.66 -11.82
CA THR A 348 26.50 -11.81 -12.40
C THR A 348 26.57 -11.09 -13.75
N SER A 349 27.77 -10.97 -14.33
CA SER A 349 27.94 -10.37 -15.67
C SER A 349 27.34 -11.21 -16.82
N ALA A 350 27.04 -12.48 -16.57
CA ALA A 350 26.41 -13.38 -17.53
C ALA A 350 24.88 -13.28 -17.55
N GLU A 351 24.27 -12.68 -16.52
CA GLU A 351 22.82 -12.53 -16.39
C GLU A 351 22.38 -11.14 -16.88
N LEU A 352 21.43 -11.09 -17.81
CA LEU A 352 20.93 -9.82 -18.36
C LEU A 352 20.12 -8.99 -17.33
N GLY A 353 19.46 -9.64 -16.37
CA GLY A 353 18.50 -8.98 -15.53
C GLY A 353 17.15 -8.72 -16.24
N ILE A 354 16.22 -8.09 -15.57
CA ILE A 354 14.94 -7.70 -16.14
C ILE A 354 15.14 -6.43 -16.98
N ASN A 355 14.55 -6.38 -18.18
CA ASN A 355 14.74 -5.31 -19.17
C ASN A 355 16.24 -5.02 -19.44
N ASN A 356 17.04 -6.08 -19.58
CA ASN A 356 18.49 -6.00 -19.73
C ASN A 356 19.19 -5.24 -18.58
N GLY A 357 18.64 -5.35 -17.37
CA GLY A 357 19.19 -4.68 -16.20
C GLY A 357 19.00 -3.15 -16.18
N ASN A 358 18.23 -2.58 -17.07
CA ASN A 358 17.95 -1.14 -17.13
C ASN A 358 16.90 -0.71 -16.09
N TRP A 359 16.82 0.60 -15.83
CA TRP A 359 15.75 1.20 -15.03
C TRP A 359 14.43 1.23 -15.81
N TYR A 360 13.35 0.76 -15.21
CA TYR A 360 11.99 0.81 -15.76
C TYR A 360 10.99 1.30 -14.71
N TYR A 361 9.81 1.73 -15.15
CA TYR A 361 8.79 2.26 -14.25
C TYR A 361 8.22 1.18 -13.33
N THR A 362 7.95 1.55 -12.07
CA THR A 362 7.13 0.69 -11.21
C THR A 362 5.67 0.70 -11.70
N PRO A 363 4.88 -0.35 -11.46
CA PRO A 363 3.48 -0.37 -11.88
C PRO A 363 2.60 0.72 -11.23
N TYR A 364 3.12 1.40 -10.21
CA TYR A 364 2.41 2.46 -9.48
C TYR A 364 2.81 3.88 -9.90
N ASP A 365 3.71 4.03 -10.87
CA ASP A 365 4.18 5.35 -11.31
C ASP A 365 3.04 6.16 -11.91
N LYS A 366 2.94 7.40 -11.47
CA LYS A 366 2.06 8.43 -12.03
C LYS A 366 2.86 9.72 -12.13
N THR A 367 3.29 10.06 -13.32
CA THR A 367 4.17 11.23 -13.54
C THR A 367 3.48 12.52 -13.10
N HIS A 368 2.20 12.68 -13.44
CA HIS A 368 1.38 13.81 -13.04
C HIS A 368 0.15 13.30 -12.28
N ASP A 369 -0.08 13.86 -11.11
CA ASP A 369 -1.30 13.65 -10.32
C ASP A 369 -1.82 15.03 -9.90
N ILE A 370 -3.03 15.39 -10.35
CA ILE A 370 -3.67 16.68 -10.11
C ILE A 370 -5.03 16.44 -9.46
N SER A 371 -5.26 17.09 -8.32
CA SER A 371 -6.56 17.12 -7.67
C SER A 371 -6.96 18.56 -7.38
N VAL A 372 -8.15 18.96 -7.85
CA VAL A 372 -8.72 20.28 -7.59
C VAL A 372 -10.08 20.10 -6.95
N THR A 373 -10.21 20.58 -5.72
CA THR A 373 -11.48 20.58 -5.00
C THR A 373 -11.93 22.03 -4.77
N GLY A 374 -13.18 22.31 -5.08
CA GLY A 374 -13.77 23.62 -4.87
C GLY A 374 -15.14 23.51 -4.23
N ASN A 375 -15.38 24.34 -3.19
CA ASN A 375 -16.66 24.48 -2.53
C ASN A 375 -17.08 25.95 -2.65
N TYR A 376 -18.21 26.20 -3.28
CA TYR A 376 -18.71 27.54 -3.51
C TYR A 376 -20.08 27.74 -2.85
N GLN A 377 -20.15 28.68 -1.89
CA GLN A 377 -21.39 29.04 -1.20
C GLN A 377 -22.23 29.92 -2.13
N LEU A 378 -23.24 29.31 -2.78
CA LEU A 378 -24.18 30.02 -3.68
C LEU A 378 -25.11 30.92 -2.87
N SER A 379 -25.63 30.42 -1.74
CA SER A 379 -26.47 31.12 -0.76
C SER A 379 -26.36 30.47 0.61
N ASP A 380 -27.02 31.01 1.62
CA ASP A 380 -27.03 30.39 2.96
C ASP A 380 -27.55 28.95 2.96
N LYS A 381 -28.36 28.58 1.96
CA LYS A 381 -28.97 27.24 1.87
C LYS A 381 -28.31 26.32 0.86
N TRP A 382 -27.58 26.88 -0.11
CA TRP A 382 -27.04 26.14 -1.24
C TRP A 382 -25.53 26.26 -1.34
N GLU A 383 -24.85 25.12 -1.45
CA GLU A 383 -23.41 25.02 -1.66
C GLU A 383 -23.11 24.09 -2.84
N LEU A 384 -22.34 24.59 -3.78
CA LEU A 384 -21.83 23.82 -4.93
C LEU A 384 -20.44 23.29 -4.59
N ASN A 385 -20.25 21.99 -4.77
CA ASN A 385 -18.96 21.33 -4.58
C ASN A 385 -18.53 20.70 -5.89
N SER A 386 -17.24 20.78 -6.18
CA SER A 386 -16.63 20.16 -7.35
C SER A 386 -15.32 19.47 -6.96
N ASN A 387 -15.04 18.33 -7.58
CA ASN A 387 -13.77 17.61 -7.43
C ASN A 387 -13.30 17.13 -8.81
N PHE A 388 -12.19 17.68 -9.26
CA PHE A 388 -11.53 17.26 -10.49
C PHE A 388 -10.26 16.46 -10.14
N LEU A 389 -10.09 15.30 -10.79
CA LEU A 389 -8.92 14.45 -10.67
C LEU A 389 -8.35 14.20 -12.06
N PHE A 390 -7.03 14.34 -12.19
CA PHE A 390 -6.26 13.92 -13.37
C PHE A 390 -5.04 13.14 -12.93
N GLN A 391 -4.78 11.99 -13.57
CA GLN A 391 -3.60 11.16 -13.32
C GLN A 391 -3.05 10.65 -14.65
N THR A 392 -1.72 10.71 -14.80
CA THR A 392 -1.04 10.00 -15.89
C THR A 392 -1.34 8.50 -15.77
N GLY A 393 -1.58 7.85 -16.89
CA GLY A 393 -1.84 6.40 -16.95
C GLY A 393 -0.71 5.59 -16.32
N GLN A 394 -1.07 4.53 -15.62
CA GLN A 394 -0.12 3.62 -14.98
C GLN A 394 0.71 2.87 -16.03
N PRO A 395 2.00 2.59 -15.75
CA PRO A 395 2.82 1.73 -16.58
C PRO A 395 2.26 0.31 -16.68
N THR A 396 2.40 -0.27 -17.85
CA THR A 396 1.95 -1.62 -18.16
C THR A 396 2.81 -2.25 -19.25
N THR A 397 2.70 -3.55 -19.40
CA THR A 397 3.36 -4.33 -20.44
C THR A 397 2.32 -4.79 -21.45
N TYR A 398 2.53 -4.49 -22.73
CA TYR A 398 1.61 -4.91 -23.78
C TYR A 398 2.23 -5.97 -24.69
N PRO A 399 1.44 -6.88 -25.27
CA PRO A 399 1.88 -7.70 -26.37
C PRO A 399 2.18 -6.79 -27.58
N VAL A 400 3.34 -7.01 -28.21
CA VAL A 400 3.83 -6.26 -29.38
C VAL A 400 3.77 -7.10 -30.64
N GLY A 401 3.58 -8.40 -30.52
CA GLY A 401 3.45 -9.35 -31.59
C GLY A 401 2.94 -10.69 -31.12
N GLN A 402 2.77 -11.61 -32.06
CA GLN A 402 2.46 -13.01 -31.79
C GLN A 402 3.10 -13.91 -32.85
N TYR A 403 3.39 -15.13 -32.48
CA TYR A 403 3.89 -16.16 -33.42
C TYR A 403 3.18 -17.50 -33.10
N GLN A 404 3.17 -18.37 -34.13
CA GLN A 404 2.62 -19.71 -34.02
C GLN A 404 3.72 -20.71 -33.70
N TYR A 405 3.49 -21.54 -32.69
CA TYR A 405 4.36 -22.65 -32.36
C TYR A 405 3.54 -23.90 -32.09
N ASN A 406 3.69 -24.93 -32.87
CA ASN A 406 2.92 -26.19 -32.77
C ASN A 406 1.40 -25.97 -32.71
N GLY A 407 0.85 -25.04 -33.50
CA GLY A 407 -0.58 -24.71 -33.51
C GLY A 407 -1.06 -23.84 -32.35
N ILE A 408 -0.17 -23.42 -31.45
CA ILE A 408 -0.49 -22.54 -30.33
C ILE A 408 0.00 -21.13 -30.66
N THR A 409 -0.85 -20.14 -30.49
CA THR A 409 -0.50 -18.74 -30.62
C THR A 409 0.22 -18.27 -29.35
N ILE A 410 1.46 -17.82 -29.47
CA ILE A 410 2.29 -17.30 -28.39
C ILE A 410 2.43 -15.79 -28.58
N ALA A 411 2.03 -15.01 -27.56
CA ALA A 411 2.19 -13.57 -27.56
C ALA A 411 3.64 -13.17 -27.19
N SER A 412 4.21 -12.25 -27.96
CA SER A 412 5.49 -11.59 -27.66
C SER A 412 5.18 -10.25 -26.97
N PHE A 413 5.82 -10.00 -25.83
CA PHE A 413 5.58 -8.80 -25.03
C PHE A 413 6.70 -7.77 -25.17
N SER A 414 6.34 -6.50 -24.99
CA SER A 414 7.29 -5.40 -24.84
C SER A 414 8.12 -5.56 -23.56
N ASP A 415 9.16 -4.74 -23.41
CA ASP A 415 9.85 -4.57 -22.13
C ASP A 415 8.86 -4.29 -21.00
N ARG A 416 9.17 -4.78 -19.80
CA ARG A 416 8.29 -4.67 -18.62
C ARG A 416 8.00 -3.20 -18.31
N ASN A 417 6.71 -2.86 -18.19
CA ASN A 417 6.22 -1.51 -17.86
C ASN A 417 6.71 -0.41 -18.83
N SER A 418 6.98 -0.74 -20.09
CA SER A 418 7.44 0.20 -21.11
C SER A 418 6.30 1.03 -21.73
N SER A 419 5.06 0.57 -21.62
CA SER A 419 3.85 1.23 -22.10
C SER A 419 3.03 1.82 -20.95
N ARG A 420 2.00 2.62 -21.24
CA ARG A 420 1.10 3.19 -20.24
C ARG A 420 -0.37 3.02 -20.63
N LEU A 421 -1.22 2.84 -19.63
CA LEU A 421 -2.65 3.00 -19.79
C LEU A 421 -2.97 4.45 -20.17
N PRO A 422 -4.12 4.72 -20.84
CA PRO A 422 -4.61 6.07 -21.04
C PRO A 422 -4.74 6.86 -19.74
N ALA A 423 -4.47 8.16 -19.79
CA ALA A 423 -4.61 9.04 -18.64
C ALA A 423 -6.03 8.96 -18.05
N TYR A 424 -6.09 8.86 -16.73
CA TYR A 424 -7.33 8.88 -15.96
C TYR A 424 -7.71 10.31 -15.63
N HIS A 425 -8.93 10.73 -15.91
CA HIS A 425 -9.45 11.97 -15.35
C HIS A 425 -10.97 11.94 -15.16
N ARG A 426 -11.45 12.72 -14.19
CA ARG A 426 -12.85 12.73 -13.78
C ARG A 426 -13.19 14.08 -13.14
N LEU A 427 -14.41 14.53 -13.37
CA LEU A 427 -15.02 15.64 -12.66
C LEU A 427 -16.28 15.14 -11.95
N ASP A 428 -16.35 15.38 -10.65
CA ASP A 428 -17.51 15.12 -9.82
C ASP A 428 -18.10 16.47 -9.38
N ILE A 429 -19.41 16.57 -9.39
CA ILE A 429 -20.14 17.77 -8.93
C ILE A 429 -21.19 17.35 -7.93
N SER A 430 -21.35 18.13 -6.87
CA SER A 430 -22.47 17.97 -5.95
C SER A 430 -23.05 19.31 -5.52
N LEU A 431 -24.36 19.31 -5.27
CA LEU A 431 -25.12 20.44 -4.78
C LEU A 431 -25.73 20.08 -3.43
N ASN A 432 -25.32 20.77 -2.37
CA ASN A 432 -25.81 20.58 -1.03
C ASN A 432 -26.94 21.59 -0.75
N TYR A 433 -28.06 21.10 -0.24
CA TYR A 433 -29.19 21.93 0.18
C TYR A 433 -29.46 21.76 1.67
N THR A 434 -29.31 22.84 2.44
CA THR A 434 -29.57 22.90 3.88
C THR A 434 -30.79 23.78 4.15
N PRO A 435 -31.98 23.21 4.44
CA PRO A 435 -33.23 23.96 4.60
C PRO A 435 -33.17 24.99 5.72
N LYS A 436 -32.49 24.66 6.82
CA LYS A 436 -32.40 25.48 8.05
C LYS A 436 -30.94 25.65 8.46
N PRO A 437 -30.11 26.43 7.73
CA PRO A 437 -28.67 26.50 7.96
C PRO A 437 -28.27 27.10 9.31
N HIS A 438 -29.10 27.95 9.92
CA HIS A 438 -28.81 28.61 11.19
C HIS A 438 -29.27 27.82 12.43
N LYS A 439 -29.90 26.66 12.25
CA LYS A 439 -30.37 25.83 13.37
C LYS A 439 -29.19 25.07 13.97
N LYS A 440 -28.82 25.42 15.21
CA LYS A 440 -27.66 24.83 15.93
C LYS A 440 -28.02 23.70 16.89
N LYS A 441 -29.29 23.54 17.26
CA LYS A 441 -29.77 22.55 18.25
C LYS A 441 -31.00 21.81 17.73
N GLY A 442 -31.15 20.53 18.14
CA GLY A 442 -32.21 19.63 17.70
C GLY A 442 -32.02 19.15 16.27
N TYR A 443 -33.08 18.66 15.68
CA TYR A 443 -33.04 18.05 14.33
C TYR A 443 -32.49 19.00 13.26
N GLN A 444 -31.42 18.57 12.63
CA GLN A 444 -30.76 19.24 11.51
C GLN A 444 -30.72 18.28 10.33
N SER A 445 -30.94 18.77 9.12
CA SER A 445 -30.85 17.93 7.92
C SER A 445 -30.32 18.71 6.73
N TYR A 446 -29.75 17.95 5.78
CA TYR A 446 -29.35 18.48 4.47
C TYR A 446 -29.45 17.37 3.40
N TRP A 447 -29.68 17.82 2.17
CA TRP A 447 -29.71 16.99 0.98
C TRP A 447 -28.43 17.19 0.20
N VAL A 448 -27.95 16.11 -0.42
CA VAL A 448 -26.82 16.12 -1.35
C VAL A 448 -27.27 15.52 -2.66
N PHE A 449 -27.23 16.30 -3.72
CA PHE A 449 -27.46 15.86 -5.09
C PHE A 449 -26.09 15.81 -5.75
N SER A 450 -25.65 14.64 -6.23
CA SER A 450 -24.31 14.53 -6.82
C SER A 450 -24.30 13.74 -8.11
N ILE A 451 -23.34 14.05 -8.95
CA ILE A 451 -23.02 13.31 -10.16
C ILE A 451 -21.52 12.99 -10.13
N TYR A 452 -21.23 11.72 -10.02
CA TYR A 452 -19.89 11.20 -10.23
C TYR A 452 -19.59 11.14 -11.72
N ASN A 453 -18.39 11.58 -12.14
CA ASN A 453 -17.94 11.55 -13.53
C ASN A 453 -18.92 12.25 -14.50
N VAL A 454 -19.13 13.55 -14.29
CA VAL A 454 -20.15 14.36 -14.98
C VAL A 454 -20.11 14.23 -16.50
N TYR A 455 -18.93 14.17 -17.10
CA TYR A 455 -18.78 14.04 -18.55
C TYR A 455 -18.68 12.58 -19.03
N ASN A 456 -19.04 11.60 -18.18
CA ASN A 456 -19.19 10.18 -18.53
C ASN A 456 -17.95 9.57 -19.22
N ARG A 457 -16.74 9.98 -18.82
CA ARG A 457 -15.51 9.42 -19.39
C ARG A 457 -15.37 7.94 -19.03
N LYS A 458 -15.10 7.13 -20.05
CA LYS A 458 -14.78 5.70 -19.87
C LYS A 458 -13.28 5.57 -19.54
N ASN A 459 -12.92 5.77 -18.27
CA ASN A 459 -11.56 5.60 -17.80
C ASN A 459 -11.15 4.13 -17.87
N ALA A 460 -9.95 3.86 -18.39
CA ALA A 460 -9.43 2.49 -18.46
C ALA A 460 -9.07 1.98 -17.06
N ASN A 461 -9.66 0.86 -16.67
CA ASN A 461 -9.21 0.07 -15.53
C ASN A 461 -8.13 -0.94 -15.96
N SER A 462 -8.34 -1.59 -17.10
CA SER A 462 -7.39 -2.47 -17.76
C SER A 462 -7.59 -2.43 -19.27
N ILE A 463 -6.55 -2.87 -20.00
CA ILE A 463 -6.62 -3.14 -21.43
C ILE A 463 -6.18 -4.58 -21.62
N THR A 464 -7.03 -5.39 -22.27
CA THR A 464 -6.75 -6.76 -22.65
C THR A 464 -6.73 -6.88 -24.17
N PHE A 465 -5.97 -7.84 -24.67
CA PHE A 465 -5.85 -8.11 -26.11
C PHE A 465 -6.45 -9.48 -26.41
N ARG A 466 -7.20 -9.57 -27.46
CA ARG A 466 -7.77 -10.83 -27.96
C ARG A 466 -7.90 -10.80 -29.46
N GLU A 467 -7.93 -11.97 -30.07
CA GLU A 467 -8.35 -12.13 -31.45
C GLU A 467 -9.89 -12.12 -31.54
N ASN A 468 -10.42 -11.33 -32.45
CA ASN A 468 -11.84 -11.34 -32.79
C ASN A 468 -12.15 -12.60 -33.60
N ARG A 469 -12.93 -13.50 -33.02
CA ARG A 469 -13.26 -14.79 -33.63
C ARG A 469 -13.97 -14.70 -34.99
N ASN A 470 -14.62 -13.57 -35.27
CA ASN A 470 -15.39 -13.39 -36.52
C ASN A 470 -14.52 -12.78 -37.64
N THR A 471 -13.55 -11.96 -37.29
CA THR A 471 -12.74 -11.22 -38.29
C THR A 471 -11.29 -11.67 -38.34
N GLY A 472 -10.80 -12.45 -37.37
CA GLY A 472 -9.39 -12.80 -37.21
C GLY A 472 -8.50 -11.62 -36.82
N ALA A 473 -9.05 -10.43 -36.60
CA ALA A 473 -8.30 -9.24 -36.25
C ALA A 473 -7.98 -9.18 -34.75
N ASN A 474 -6.75 -8.73 -34.41
CA ASN A 474 -6.39 -8.45 -33.03
C ASN A 474 -7.07 -7.19 -32.52
N GLU A 475 -7.78 -7.29 -31.40
CA GLU A 475 -8.49 -6.20 -30.76
C GLU A 475 -7.92 -5.87 -29.39
N ALA A 476 -7.78 -4.56 -29.09
CA ALA A 476 -7.51 -4.07 -27.75
C ALA A 476 -8.82 -3.67 -27.06
N ILE A 477 -9.20 -4.36 -25.99
CA ILE A 477 -10.44 -4.14 -25.27
C ILE A 477 -10.15 -3.38 -23.98
N ARG A 478 -10.71 -2.20 -23.87
CA ARG A 478 -10.65 -1.37 -22.67
C ARG A 478 -11.79 -1.71 -21.72
N LEU A 479 -11.48 -2.24 -20.55
CA LEU A 479 -12.43 -2.36 -19.46
C LEU A 479 -12.55 -1.00 -18.74
N SER A 480 -13.79 -0.52 -18.60
CA SER A 480 -14.12 0.67 -17.79
C SER A 480 -15.23 0.29 -16.82
N ILE A 481 -15.03 0.57 -15.52
CA ILE A 481 -15.96 0.12 -14.47
C ILE A 481 -17.14 1.07 -14.33
N PHE A 482 -16.88 2.39 -14.24
CA PHE A 482 -17.91 3.39 -13.97
C PHE A 482 -17.96 4.49 -15.03
N GLY A 483 -19.19 4.82 -15.44
CA GLY A 483 -19.52 6.03 -16.19
C GLY A 483 -20.04 7.14 -15.29
N ALA A 484 -20.98 7.94 -15.78
CA ALA A 484 -21.68 8.93 -14.97
C ALA A 484 -22.67 8.24 -14.02
N ILE A 485 -22.60 8.57 -12.73
CA ILE A 485 -23.48 8.00 -11.69
C ILE A 485 -24.11 9.15 -10.92
N PRO A 486 -25.42 9.41 -11.11
CA PRO A 486 -26.14 10.34 -10.24
C PRO A 486 -26.46 9.69 -8.90
N SER A 487 -26.46 10.47 -7.83
CA SER A 487 -26.90 10.03 -6.52
C SER A 487 -27.56 11.13 -5.71
N VAL A 488 -28.46 10.74 -4.81
CA VAL A 488 -29.13 11.62 -3.86
C VAL A 488 -28.97 11.04 -2.48
N SER A 489 -28.52 11.87 -1.54
CA SER A 489 -28.39 11.49 -0.12
C SER A 489 -29.13 12.48 0.76
N TYR A 490 -29.82 11.96 1.76
CA TYR A 490 -30.44 12.73 2.84
C TYR A 490 -29.70 12.45 4.14
N ASN A 491 -29.18 13.51 4.73
CA ASN A 491 -28.41 13.45 5.96
C ASN A 491 -29.16 14.18 7.08
N PHE A 492 -29.14 13.61 8.28
CA PHE A 492 -29.77 14.24 9.42
C PHE A 492 -29.01 13.98 10.73
N LYS A 493 -29.18 14.88 11.67
CA LYS A 493 -28.61 14.82 13.01
C LYS A 493 -29.66 15.29 14.03
N PHE A 494 -29.76 14.57 15.14
CA PHE A 494 -30.60 14.91 16.28
C PHE A 494 -29.86 15.73 17.35
#